data_fea40078f15e2b3e148b904ae54ac164
#
_entry.id   fea40078f15e2b3e148b904ae54ac164
#
_cell.length_a   1.000
_cell.length_b   1.000
_cell.length_c   1.000
_cell.angle_alpha   90.00
_cell.angle_beta   90.00
_cell.angle_gamma   90.00
#
_symmetry.space_group_name_H-M   'P 1'
#
loop_
_entity.id
_entity.type
_entity.pdbx_description
1 polymer ?
#
loop_
_entity_poly.entity_id
_entity_poly.type
_entity_poly.pdbx_seq_one_letter_code
_entity_poly.pdbx_strand_id
1 'polypeptide(L)'
;MIQEVIDGIINAIRTSFDETFRIYTESIEQGLIEPCFSILSLNPSGERELGNRYKRFFPFMITYFPSSDEPIAECNAVCEELLGLLADIQTGIGLLHATELSGRVVDENLQFSVQYNVSALLQKEQGDLLEEMTVNTSTMVE
;
A
#
# COMPACT_ATOMS: atom_id res chain seq x y z
N MET A 1 -3.78 -9.42 -7.25
CA MET A 1 -4.03 -8.97 -5.87
C MET A 1 -3.12 -7.83 -5.44
N ILE A 2 -1.83 -7.97 -5.67
CA ILE A 2 -0.89 -6.89 -5.30
C ILE A 2 -1.20 -5.60 -6.05
N GLN A 3 -1.49 -5.70 -7.34
CA GLN A 3 -1.76 -4.52 -8.15
C GLN A 3 -2.99 -3.76 -7.66
N GLU A 4 -4.02 -4.48 -7.25
CA GLU A 4 -5.23 -3.85 -6.72
C GLU A 4 -4.93 -3.07 -5.44
N VAL A 5 -4.02 -3.59 -4.62
CA VAL A 5 -3.62 -2.89 -3.39
C VAL A 5 -2.83 -1.62 -3.75
N ILE A 6 -1.91 -1.72 -4.71
CA ILE A 6 -1.15 -0.56 -5.18
C ILE A 6 -2.08 0.51 -5.71
N ASP A 7 -3.05 0.11 -6.53
CA ASP A 7 -4.02 1.06 -7.10
C ASP A 7 -4.84 1.72 -6.00
N GLY A 8 -5.18 0.95 -4.95
CA GLY A 8 -5.89 1.50 -3.80
C GLY A 8 -5.07 2.52 -3.04
N ILE A 9 -3.77 2.28 -2.90
CA ILE A 9 -2.87 3.24 -2.25
C ILE A 9 -2.80 4.51 -3.10
N ILE A 10 -2.64 4.37 -4.41
CA ILE A 10 -2.59 5.52 -5.31
C ILE A 10 -3.86 6.35 -5.20
N ASN A 11 -5.02 5.70 -5.23
CA ASN A 11 -6.29 6.41 -5.12
C ASN A 11 -6.42 7.13 -3.78
N ALA A 12 -5.98 6.48 -2.70
CA ALA A 12 -6.02 7.11 -1.38
C ALA A 12 -5.15 8.38 -1.35
N ILE A 13 -3.95 8.30 -1.91
CA ILE A 13 -3.06 9.46 -1.97
C ILE A 13 -3.69 10.57 -2.80
N ARG A 14 -4.35 10.21 -3.90
CA ARG A 14 -4.99 11.20 -4.77
C ARG A 14 -6.17 11.92 -4.13
N THR A 15 -6.71 11.40 -3.03
CA THR A 15 -7.81 12.10 -2.35
C THR A 15 -7.33 13.36 -1.61
N SER A 16 -6.07 13.40 -1.22
CA SER A 16 -5.51 14.55 -0.49
C SER A 16 -4.46 15.32 -1.28
N PHE A 17 -3.78 14.65 -2.18
CA PHE A 17 -2.69 15.26 -2.95
C PHE A 17 -3.10 15.36 -4.42
N ASP A 18 -2.93 16.52 -5.00
CA ASP A 18 -3.36 16.75 -6.37
C ASP A 18 -2.38 16.17 -7.40
N GLU A 19 -2.64 16.46 -8.66
CA GLU A 19 -1.84 15.88 -9.75
C GLU A 19 -0.43 16.45 -9.86
N THR A 20 -0.14 17.54 -9.16
CA THR A 20 1.22 18.07 -9.14
C THR A 20 2.17 17.13 -8.38
N PHE A 21 1.59 16.27 -7.51
CA PHE A 21 2.36 15.25 -6.81
C PHE A 21 2.40 14.00 -7.68
N ARG A 22 3.55 13.74 -8.25
CA ARG A 22 3.71 12.55 -9.09
C ARG A 22 3.85 11.31 -8.26
N ILE A 23 3.36 10.18 -8.79
CA ILE A 23 3.44 8.89 -8.11
C ILE A 23 4.13 7.91 -9.04
N TYR A 24 5.25 7.38 -8.58
CA TYR A 24 6.04 6.41 -9.33
C TYR A 24 5.89 5.04 -8.68
N THR A 25 5.66 4.03 -9.49
CA THR A 25 5.51 2.65 -9.01
C THR A 25 6.60 1.72 -9.50
N GLU A 26 7.54 2.24 -10.28
CA GLU A 26 8.65 1.46 -10.79
C GLU A 26 9.96 2.21 -10.54
N SER A 27 11.07 1.53 -10.79
CA SER A 27 12.39 2.13 -10.61
C SER A 27 12.53 3.39 -11.44
N ILE A 28 13.07 4.42 -10.80
CA ILE A 28 13.33 5.68 -11.46
C ILE A 28 14.84 5.79 -11.62
N GLU A 29 15.30 5.72 -12.85
CA GLU A 29 16.73 5.79 -13.10
C GLU A 29 17.23 7.22 -13.08
N GLN A 30 16.41 8.14 -13.54
CA GLN A 30 16.74 9.56 -13.52
C GLN A 30 15.48 10.38 -13.74
N GLY A 31 15.54 11.63 -13.34
CA GLY A 31 14.48 12.55 -13.65
C GLY A 31 13.29 12.53 -12.70
N LEU A 32 13.54 12.27 -11.44
CA LEU A 32 12.50 12.46 -10.42
C LEU A 32 12.04 13.90 -10.45
N ILE A 33 10.74 14.08 -10.55
CA ILE A 33 10.16 15.41 -10.50
C ILE A 33 9.48 15.58 -9.15
N GLU A 34 10.08 16.38 -8.31
CA GLU A 34 9.58 16.66 -6.97
C GLU A 34 8.53 17.75 -6.98
N PRO A 35 7.53 17.71 -6.11
CA PRO A 35 7.34 16.68 -5.10
C PRO A 35 6.76 15.41 -5.70
N CYS A 36 7.14 14.27 -5.15
CA CYS A 36 6.64 13.01 -5.68
C CYS A 36 6.65 11.91 -4.64
N PHE A 37 5.88 10.87 -4.93
CA PHE A 37 5.83 9.65 -4.14
C PHE A 37 6.38 8.49 -4.97
N SER A 38 7.03 7.57 -4.30
CA SER A 38 7.45 6.31 -4.90
C SER A 38 6.84 5.19 -4.06
N ILE A 39 6.17 4.25 -4.71
CA ILE A 39 5.54 3.12 -4.02
C ILE A 39 6.28 1.86 -4.42
N LEU A 40 6.79 1.15 -3.43
CA LEU A 40 7.55 -0.07 -3.65
C LEU A 40 6.95 -1.19 -2.84
N SER A 41 6.63 -2.30 -3.52
CA SER A 41 6.19 -3.50 -2.84
C SER A 41 7.43 -4.19 -2.26
N LEU A 42 7.41 -4.43 -0.97
CA LEU A 42 8.49 -5.13 -0.30
C LEU A 42 8.19 -6.62 -0.36
N ASN A 43 8.66 -7.40 0.54
CA ASN A 43 8.52 -8.85 0.50
C ASN A 43 7.07 -9.34 0.72
N PRO A 44 6.23 -9.42 -0.33
CA PRO A 44 4.90 -9.98 -0.14
C PRO A 44 5.05 -11.43 0.30
N SER A 45 4.22 -11.85 1.23
CA SER A 45 4.32 -13.20 1.76
C SER A 45 2.93 -13.77 2.02
N GLY A 46 2.88 -15.05 2.32
CA GLY A 46 1.62 -15.71 2.57
C GLY A 46 1.80 -16.85 3.55
N GLU A 47 0.73 -17.14 4.26
CA GLU A 47 0.67 -18.26 5.18
C GLU A 47 -0.56 -19.07 4.86
N ARG A 48 -0.41 -20.38 4.92
CA ARG A 48 -1.54 -21.26 4.77
C ARG A 48 -2.14 -21.51 6.15
N GLU A 49 -3.44 -21.30 6.23
CA GLU A 49 -4.18 -21.57 7.45
C GLU A 49 -4.96 -22.87 7.28
N LEU A 50 -5.78 -23.20 8.25
CA LEU A 50 -6.56 -24.42 8.20
C LEU A 50 -7.47 -24.47 6.99
N GLY A 51 -7.54 -25.62 6.35
CA GLY A 51 -8.38 -25.83 5.19
C GLY A 51 -7.88 -25.10 3.97
N ASN A 52 -8.77 -24.36 3.31
CA ASN A 52 -8.45 -23.63 2.09
C ASN A 52 -8.18 -22.15 2.37
N ARG A 53 -7.90 -21.84 3.59
CA ARG A 53 -7.74 -20.44 3.98
C ARG A 53 -6.28 -20.03 3.90
N TYR A 54 -6.04 -18.84 3.35
CA TYR A 54 -4.71 -18.26 3.25
C TYR A 54 -4.74 -16.86 3.81
N LYS A 55 -3.62 -16.46 4.38
CA LYS A 55 -3.41 -15.08 4.78
C LYS A 55 -2.25 -14.54 3.96
N ARG A 56 -2.42 -13.37 3.38
CA ARG A 56 -1.40 -12.70 2.58
C ARG A 56 -1.00 -11.40 3.24
N PHE A 57 0.28 -11.13 3.21
CA PHE A 57 0.86 -9.94 3.82
C PHE A 57 1.50 -9.11 2.72
N PHE A 58 1.04 -7.87 2.60
CA PHE A 58 1.52 -6.96 1.56
C PHE A 58 2.14 -5.73 2.21
N PRO A 59 3.45 -5.77 2.47
CA PRO A 59 4.15 -4.58 2.97
C PRO A 59 4.60 -3.70 1.82
N PHE A 60 4.48 -2.40 2.02
CA PHE A 60 4.89 -1.41 1.03
C PHE A 60 5.73 -0.34 1.68
N MET A 61 6.67 0.19 0.92
CA MET A 61 7.43 1.37 1.31
C MET A 61 7.01 2.49 0.38
N ILE A 62 6.55 3.58 0.97
CA ILE A 62 6.18 4.78 0.22
C ILE A 62 7.19 5.84 0.57
N THR A 63 7.95 6.29 -0.42
CA THR A 63 8.94 7.33 -0.20
C THR A 63 8.40 8.64 -0.75
N TYR A 64 8.45 9.68 0.05
CA TYR A 64 8.05 11.01 -0.39
C TYR A 64 9.28 11.89 -0.55
N PHE A 65 9.41 12.53 -1.70
CA PHE A 65 10.51 13.43 -2.01
C PHE A 65 9.97 14.86 -1.99
N PRO A 66 10.38 15.65 -1.00
CA PRO A 66 9.87 17.01 -0.85
C PRO A 66 10.49 17.99 -1.85
N SER A 67 9.85 19.13 -2.01
CA SER A 67 10.34 20.16 -2.94
C SER A 67 10.56 21.52 -2.29
N SER A 68 10.21 21.67 -1.02
CA SER A 68 10.32 22.99 -0.37
C SER A 68 11.69 23.20 0.27
N ASP A 69 11.92 24.41 0.76
CA ASP A 69 13.14 24.76 1.47
C ASP A 69 13.20 24.17 2.87
N GLU A 70 12.09 23.66 3.35
CA GLU A 70 12.01 23.02 4.66
C GLU A 70 11.57 21.57 4.51
N PRO A 71 12.47 20.71 4.00
CA PRO A 71 12.08 19.36 3.66
C PRO A 71 11.63 18.51 4.85
N ILE A 72 12.22 18.73 6.02
CA ILE A 72 11.84 17.93 7.19
C ILE A 72 10.42 18.29 7.66
N ALA A 73 10.10 19.57 7.68
CA ALA A 73 8.76 20.00 8.05
C ALA A 73 7.72 19.49 7.05
N GLU A 74 8.06 19.54 5.76
CA GLU A 74 7.21 19.03 4.71
C GLU A 74 6.97 17.53 4.86
N CYS A 75 8.04 16.78 5.13
CA CYS A 75 7.93 15.33 5.34
C CYS A 75 7.07 14.99 6.55
N ASN A 76 7.21 15.75 7.63
CA ASN A 76 6.39 15.51 8.82
C ASN A 76 4.89 15.74 8.53
N ALA A 77 4.58 16.78 7.78
CA ALA A 77 3.20 17.07 7.41
C ALA A 77 2.63 15.97 6.52
N VAL A 78 3.41 15.51 5.55
CA VAL A 78 2.99 14.43 4.67
C VAL A 78 2.82 13.13 5.46
N CYS A 79 3.70 12.88 6.41
CA CYS A 79 3.60 11.69 7.25
C CYS A 79 2.28 11.66 8.01
N GLU A 80 1.87 12.78 8.60
CA GLU A 80 0.59 12.85 9.29
C GLU A 80 -0.59 12.58 8.35
N GLU A 81 -0.52 13.14 7.14
CA GLU A 81 -1.56 12.88 6.14
C GLU A 81 -1.64 11.39 5.81
N LEU A 82 -0.48 10.77 5.55
CA LEU A 82 -0.45 9.37 5.18
C LEU A 82 -0.93 8.46 6.30
N LEU A 83 -0.65 8.80 7.54
CA LEU A 83 -1.13 8.01 8.67
C LEU A 83 -2.66 7.92 8.70
N GLY A 84 -3.33 8.99 8.29
CA GLY A 84 -4.77 8.99 8.19
C GLY A 84 -5.28 8.36 6.90
N LEU A 85 -4.68 8.71 5.77
CA LEU A 85 -5.14 8.26 4.46
C LEU A 85 -4.98 6.77 4.24
N LEU A 86 -3.88 6.21 4.69
CA LEU A 86 -3.53 4.83 4.38
C LEU A 86 -3.96 3.84 5.45
N ALA A 87 -4.58 4.32 6.53
CA ALA A 87 -5.10 3.42 7.56
C ALA A 87 -6.17 2.50 6.98
N ASP A 88 -7.04 3.03 6.13
CA ASP A 88 -8.09 2.27 5.46
C ASP A 88 -8.10 2.67 4.00
N ILE A 89 -7.98 1.69 3.11
CA ILE A 89 -8.01 1.99 1.67
C ILE A 89 -9.05 1.13 0.97
N GLN A 90 -9.70 1.72 -0.02
CA GLN A 90 -10.62 1.01 -0.88
C GLN A 90 -9.85 0.47 -2.06
N THR A 91 -9.98 -0.82 -2.30
CA THR A 91 -9.25 -1.48 -3.38
C THR A 91 -10.21 -2.27 -4.26
N GLY A 92 -9.70 -2.82 -5.35
CA GLY A 92 -10.49 -3.70 -6.21
C GLY A 92 -10.91 -4.99 -5.53
N ILE A 93 -10.26 -5.36 -4.44
CA ILE A 93 -10.61 -6.55 -3.68
C ILE A 93 -11.36 -6.20 -2.38
N GLY A 94 -11.73 -4.93 -2.22
CA GLY A 94 -12.53 -4.48 -1.08
C GLY A 94 -11.79 -3.48 -0.22
N LEU A 95 -12.39 -3.17 0.91
CA LEU A 95 -11.81 -2.24 1.89
C LEU A 95 -10.75 -2.97 2.71
N LEU A 96 -9.56 -2.42 2.75
CA LEU A 96 -8.46 -3.00 3.53
C LEU A 96 -8.04 -2.06 4.64
N HIS A 97 -7.67 -2.65 5.76
CA HIS A 97 -7.18 -1.92 6.93
C HIS A 97 -5.71 -2.21 7.10
N ALA A 98 -4.93 -1.16 7.32
CA ALA A 98 -3.50 -1.32 7.56
C ALA A 98 -3.28 -1.94 8.92
N THR A 99 -2.34 -2.89 8.99
CA THR A 99 -1.98 -3.50 10.26
C THR A 99 -0.77 -2.82 10.87
N GLU A 100 0.03 -2.16 10.05
CA GLU A 100 1.18 -1.39 10.51
C GLU A 100 1.32 -0.15 9.66
N LEU A 101 1.60 0.96 10.33
CA LEU A 101 1.82 2.25 9.68
C LEU A 101 2.93 2.94 10.45
N SER A 102 3.99 3.33 9.78
CA SER A 102 5.04 4.11 10.41
C SER A 102 5.82 4.89 9.37
N GLY A 103 6.32 6.04 9.78
CA GLY A 103 7.12 6.86 8.89
C GLY A 103 8.32 7.42 9.62
N ARG A 104 9.37 7.70 8.85
CA ARG A 104 10.55 8.36 9.39
C ARG A 104 11.21 9.16 8.28
N VAL A 105 11.91 10.21 8.68
CA VAL A 105 12.64 11.04 7.73
C VAL A 105 14.07 10.54 7.66
N VAL A 106 14.51 10.24 6.44
CA VAL A 106 15.87 9.77 6.18
C VAL A 106 16.41 10.55 4.99
N ASP A 107 17.56 11.20 5.18
CA ASP A 107 18.18 12.01 4.12
C ASP A 107 17.21 13.03 3.52
N GLU A 108 16.45 13.67 4.38
CA GLU A 108 15.47 14.71 4.01
C GLU A 108 14.30 14.19 3.16
N ASN A 109 14.14 12.88 3.08
CA ASN A 109 13.00 12.25 2.42
C ASN A 109 12.20 11.48 3.47
N LEU A 110 10.91 11.30 3.22
CA LEU A 110 10.06 10.51 4.09
C LEU A 110 10.04 9.07 3.62
N GLN A 111 10.32 8.15 4.51
CA GLN A 111 10.14 6.73 4.26
C GLN A 111 8.96 6.27 5.11
N PHE A 112 7.88 5.92 4.44
CA PHE A 112 6.64 5.52 5.10
C PHE A 112 6.36 4.05 4.81
N SER A 113 6.24 3.25 5.87
CA SER A 113 5.97 1.82 5.75
C SER A 113 4.51 1.55 6.08
N VAL A 114 3.87 0.75 5.27
CA VAL A 114 2.50 0.33 5.52
C VAL A 114 2.35 -1.12 5.14
N GLN A 115 1.55 -1.86 5.91
CA GLN A 115 1.28 -3.25 5.60
C GLN A 115 -0.21 -3.52 5.62
N TYR A 116 -0.68 -4.22 4.60
CA TYR A 116 -2.06 -4.67 4.52
C TYR A 116 -2.07 -6.19 4.53
N ASN A 117 -2.96 -6.76 5.32
CA ASN A 117 -3.11 -8.20 5.37
C ASN A 117 -4.45 -8.57 4.76
N VAL A 118 -4.44 -9.60 3.94
CA VAL A 118 -5.64 -10.08 3.25
C VAL A 118 -5.84 -11.53 3.58
N SER A 119 -7.04 -11.87 4.07
CA SER A 119 -7.43 -13.26 4.28
C SER A 119 -8.26 -13.68 3.07
N ALA A 120 -7.95 -14.84 2.53
CA ALA A 120 -8.62 -15.33 1.34
C ALA A 120 -8.93 -16.81 1.48
N LEU A 121 -10.01 -17.21 0.81
CA LEU A 121 -10.38 -18.62 0.69
C LEU A 121 -10.04 -19.07 -0.71
N LEU A 122 -9.38 -20.21 -0.80
CA LEU A 122 -9.11 -20.83 -2.08
C LEU A 122 -10.28 -21.74 -2.42
N GLN A 123 -10.95 -21.46 -3.54
CA GLN A 123 -12.05 -22.27 -4.01
C GLN A 123 -11.63 -23.12 -5.18
N LYS A 124 -12.01 -24.39 -5.15
CA LYS A 124 -11.75 -25.30 -6.25
C LYS A 124 -13.07 -25.70 -6.88
N GLU A 125 -13.15 -25.53 -8.18
CA GLU A 125 -14.29 -25.99 -8.91
C GLU A 125 -14.21 -27.51 -9.05
N GLN A 126 -15.36 -28.17 -9.15
CA GLN A 126 -15.40 -29.60 -9.29
C GLN A 126 -14.74 -30.05 -10.58
N GLY A 127 -13.76 -30.91 -10.46
CA GLY A 127 -13.06 -31.45 -11.61
C GLY A 127 -12.32 -30.42 -12.41
N ASP A 128 -12.28 -29.24 -11.93
CA ASP A 128 -11.63 -28.13 -12.60
C ASP A 128 -10.35 -27.80 -11.88
N LEU A 129 -9.37 -27.39 -12.63
CA LEU A 129 -8.08 -26.99 -12.06
C LEU A 129 -8.04 -25.51 -11.75
N LEU A 130 -9.10 -24.78 -12.13
CA LEU A 130 -9.15 -23.36 -11.85
C LEU A 130 -9.45 -23.13 -10.39
N GLU A 131 -8.76 -22.18 -9.85
CA GLU A 131 -8.94 -21.80 -8.47
C GLU A 131 -9.30 -20.34 -8.39
N GLU A 132 -10.32 -20.04 -7.64
CA GLU A 132 -10.72 -18.67 -7.41
C GLU A 132 -10.42 -18.32 -5.97
N MET A 133 -9.91 -17.12 -5.79
CA MET A 133 -9.73 -16.57 -4.47
C MET A 133 -10.86 -15.64 -4.15
N THR A 134 -11.53 -15.93 -3.06
CA THR A 134 -12.55 -15.03 -2.53
C THR A 134 -11.92 -14.27 -1.37
N VAL A 135 -11.82 -12.98 -1.52
CA VAL A 135 -11.27 -12.14 -0.47
C VAL A 135 -12.39 -11.71 0.45
N ASN A 136 -12.20 -11.98 1.73
CA ASN A 136 -13.15 -11.58 2.74
C ASN A 136 -12.54 -10.45 3.56
N THR A 137 -12.84 -9.23 3.17
CA THR A 137 -12.27 -8.07 3.81
C THR A 137 -12.75 -7.85 5.23
N SER A 138 -13.89 -8.43 5.58
CA SER A 138 -14.38 -8.30 6.95
C SER A 138 -13.47 -8.97 7.96
N THR A 139 -12.70 -9.96 7.54
CA THR A 139 -11.78 -10.63 8.44
C THR A 139 -10.60 -9.74 8.80
N MET A 140 -10.38 -8.71 8.01
CA MET A 140 -9.29 -7.78 8.26
C MET A 140 -9.54 -6.90 9.47
N VAL A 141 -10.80 -6.83 9.89
CA VAL A 141 -11.21 -5.98 11.00
C VAL A 141 -10.99 -6.65 12.34
N GLU A 142 -10.93 -7.94 12.34
CA GLU A 142 -10.84 -8.72 13.56
C GLU A 142 -9.49 -8.67 14.24
#